data_1bff0a155c121795eb0edddeeca0dbae
#
_entry.id   1bff0a155c121795eb0edddeeca0dbae
#
_cell.length_a   1.000
_cell.length_b   1.000
_cell.length_c   1.000
_cell.angle_alpha   90.00
_cell.angle_beta   90.00
_cell.angle_gamma   90.00
#
_symmetry.space_group_name_H-M   'P 1'
#
loop_
_entity.id
_entity.type
_entity.pdbx_description
1 polymer ?
#
loop_
_entity_poly.entity_id
_entity_poly.type
_entity_poly.pdbx_seq_one_letter_code
_entity_poly.pdbx_strand_id
1 'polypeptide(L)'
;IKQPRQWNAHLHLAMAPTKNMDRTEWFAEKATEIGFNELTFLNCRFSERRVIKSDRIEKILISAVKQSHKAEKPVLNEMTSFIDFIKNVSAEQRFICHCYSEPELGEKQLLRDVLNKGKSTIVMVGPEGDFSIDEVKAALDCGFKSVSLGESRLRTETAALVSVHLMNLFT
;
A
#
# COMPACT_ATOMS: atom_id res chain seq x y z
N ILE A 1 20.07 3.31 -19.98
CA ILE A 1 20.82 3.10 -18.73
C ILE A 1 19.83 3.04 -17.58
N LYS A 2 19.87 1.95 -16.83
CA LYS A 2 19.01 1.77 -15.66
C LYS A 2 19.57 2.56 -14.48
N GLN A 3 18.67 3.25 -13.77
CA GLN A 3 19.07 3.99 -12.58
C GLN A 3 19.22 3.01 -11.40
N PRO A 4 20.23 3.18 -10.55
CA PRO A 4 20.35 2.38 -9.33
C PRO A 4 19.19 2.66 -8.39
N ARG A 5 18.90 1.71 -7.52
CA ARG A 5 17.88 1.87 -6.48
C ARG A 5 18.24 3.06 -5.58
N GLN A 6 17.28 3.95 -5.37
CA GLN A 6 17.48 5.20 -4.64
C GLN A 6 16.96 5.18 -3.20
N TRP A 7 16.41 4.04 -2.77
CA TRP A 7 15.92 3.87 -1.40
C TRP A 7 16.51 2.61 -0.80
N ASN A 8 16.65 2.58 0.52
CA ASN A 8 17.37 1.51 1.21
C ASN A 8 16.47 0.45 1.84
N ALA A 9 15.25 0.82 2.20
CA ALA A 9 14.32 -0.07 2.87
C ALA A 9 13.53 -0.92 1.88
N HIS A 10 12.94 -2.02 2.33
CA HIS A 10 11.99 -2.79 1.55
C HIS A 10 10.60 -2.18 1.74
N LEU A 11 10.03 -1.66 0.66
CA LEU A 11 8.77 -0.93 0.67
C LEU A 11 7.65 -1.79 0.09
N HIS A 12 6.67 -2.14 0.91
CA HIS A 12 5.54 -2.98 0.55
C HIS A 12 4.24 -2.19 0.66
N LEU A 13 3.53 -2.03 -0.45
CA LEU A 13 2.19 -1.42 -0.48
C LEU A 13 1.15 -2.52 -0.66
N ALA A 14 0.19 -2.57 0.26
CA ALA A 14 -0.92 -3.51 0.18
C ALA A 14 -2.23 -2.70 0.10
N MET A 15 -3.01 -2.93 -0.94
CA MET A 15 -4.23 -2.17 -1.17
C MET A 15 -5.36 -3.04 -1.69
N ALA A 16 -6.58 -2.69 -1.31
CA ALA A 16 -7.74 -3.20 -2.00
C ALA A 16 -7.79 -2.57 -3.40
N PRO A 17 -8.02 -3.36 -4.46
CA PRO A 17 -8.16 -2.78 -5.78
C PRO A 17 -9.42 -1.92 -5.86
N THR A 18 -9.38 -0.92 -6.74
CA THR A 18 -10.52 -0.04 -6.97
C THR A 18 -11.59 -0.76 -7.77
N LYS A 19 -12.85 -0.35 -7.62
CA LYS A 19 -13.97 -0.87 -8.42
C LYS A 19 -13.67 -0.73 -9.90
N ASN A 20 -13.25 0.46 -10.33
CA ASN A 20 -12.77 0.72 -11.67
C ASN A 20 -11.28 0.38 -11.73
N MET A 21 -10.93 -0.66 -12.47
CA MET A 21 -9.54 -1.12 -12.57
C MET A 21 -8.60 -0.12 -13.23
N ASP A 22 -9.10 0.81 -14.02
CA ASP A 22 -8.26 1.86 -14.62
C ASP A 22 -7.50 2.65 -13.55
N ARG A 23 -8.12 2.88 -12.41
CA ARG A 23 -7.51 3.60 -11.29
C ARG A 23 -6.41 2.79 -10.62
N THR A 24 -6.64 1.49 -10.44
CA THR A 24 -5.62 0.57 -9.91
C THR A 24 -4.44 0.47 -10.87
N GLU A 25 -4.72 0.39 -12.17
CA GLU A 25 -3.67 0.33 -13.19
C GLU A 25 -2.85 1.62 -13.24
N TRP A 26 -3.52 2.76 -13.13
CA TRP A 26 -2.84 4.06 -13.01
C TRP A 26 -1.91 4.09 -11.79
N PHE A 27 -2.38 3.61 -10.66
CA PHE A 27 -1.56 3.50 -9.46
C PHE A 27 -0.32 2.63 -9.69
N ALA A 28 -0.51 1.44 -10.27
CA ALA A 28 0.59 0.51 -10.51
C ALA A 28 1.69 1.15 -11.37
N GLU A 29 1.30 1.88 -12.40
CA GLU A 29 2.22 2.61 -13.26
C GLU A 29 2.96 3.72 -12.50
N LYS A 30 2.23 4.59 -11.81
CA LYS A 30 2.81 5.76 -11.14
C LYS A 30 3.63 5.38 -9.92
N ALA A 31 3.21 4.41 -9.15
CA ALA A 31 3.97 3.92 -8.00
C ALA A 31 5.31 3.30 -8.43
N THR A 32 5.31 2.56 -9.53
CA THR A 32 6.54 2.00 -10.08
C THR A 32 7.50 3.09 -10.53
N GLU A 33 6.98 4.15 -11.12
CA GLU A 33 7.75 5.33 -11.51
C GLU A 33 8.42 6.00 -10.30
N ILE A 34 7.71 6.09 -9.17
CA ILE A 34 8.26 6.63 -7.91
C ILE A 34 9.30 5.66 -7.34
N GLY A 35 8.94 4.40 -7.20
CA GLY A 35 9.83 3.35 -6.70
C GLY A 35 9.36 2.71 -5.40
N PHE A 36 9.13 1.40 -5.47
CA PHE A 36 8.80 0.56 -4.32
C PHE A 36 9.11 -0.90 -4.67
N ASN A 37 8.97 -1.81 -3.72
CA ASN A 37 9.51 -3.16 -3.88
C ASN A 37 8.45 -4.24 -4.06
N GLU A 38 7.26 -4.05 -3.48
CA GLU A 38 6.29 -5.15 -3.41
C GLU A 38 4.87 -4.62 -3.38
N LEU A 39 3.98 -5.28 -4.14
CA LEU A 39 2.57 -4.92 -4.23
C LEU A 39 1.72 -6.15 -3.95
N THR A 40 0.80 -6.03 -3.00
CA THR A 40 -0.22 -7.03 -2.72
C THR A 40 -1.60 -6.42 -2.80
N PHE A 41 -2.51 -7.06 -3.53
CA PHE A 41 -3.91 -6.66 -3.53
C PHE A 41 -4.66 -7.39 -2.42
N LEU A 42 -5.47 -6.64 -1.67
CA LEU A 42 -6.21 -7.15 -0.52
C LEU A 42 -7.68 -7.36 -0.86
N ASN A 43 -8.23 -8.49 -0.41
CA ASN A 43 -9.67 -8.72 -0.43
C ASN A 43 -10.21 -8.36 0.95
N CYS A 44 -10.86 -7.20 1.05
CA CYS A 44 -11.38 -6.62 2.30
C CYS A 44 -12.90 -6.80 2.38
N ARG A 45 -13.45 -6.58 3.57
CA ARG A 45 -14.89 -6.74 3.79
C ARG A 45 -15.73 -5.88 2.85
N PHE A 46 -15.33 -4.63 2.66
CA PHE A 46 -16.09 -3.69 1.83
C PHE A 46 -15.55 -3.56 0.41
N SER A 47 -14.69 -4.49 -0.03
CA SER A 47 -14.19 -4.49 -1.39
C SER A 47 -15.31 -4.76 -2.39
N GLU A 48 -15.41 -3.90 -3.40
CA GLU A 48 -16.31 -4.13 -4.53
C GLU A 48 -15.65 -5.00 -5.59
N ARG A 49 -14.33 -4.87 -5.75
CA ARG A 49 -13.57 -5.70 -6.68
C ARG A 49 -12.79 -6.78 -5.92
N ARG A 50 -13.10 -8.01 -6.25
CA ARG A 50 -12.53 -9.18 -5.55
C ARG A 50 -11.71 -10.11 -6.45
N VAL A 51 -11.51 -9.71 -7.72
CA VAL A 51 -10.72 -10.48 -8.69
C VAL A 51 -9.80 -9.52 -9.43
N ILE A 52 -8.54 -9.94 -9.58
CA ILE A 52 -7.51 -9.19 -10.30
C ILE A 52 -6.97 -10.05 -11.43
N LYS A 53 -6.78 -9.43 -12.60
CA LYS A 53 -6.04 -10.04 -13.71
C LYS A 53 -4.55 -9.74 -13.50
N SER A 54 -3.86 -10.63 -12.81
CA SER A 54 -2.46 -10.44 -12.43
C SER A 54 -1.54 -10.22 -13.62
N ASP A 55 -1.78 -10.92 -14.72
CA ASP A 55 -0.96 -10.79 -15.95
C ASP A 55 -0.99 -9.36 -16.49
N ARG A 56 -2.15 -8.71 -16.44
CA ARG A 56 -2.28 -7.33 -16.90
C ARG A 56 -1.52 -6.36 -16.01
N ILE A 57 -1.64 -6.52 -14.70
CA ILE A 57 -0.89 -5.69 -13.74
C ILE A 57 0.62 -5.91 -13.93
N GLU A 58 1.05 -7.16 -14.08
CA GLU A 58 2.45 -7.49 -14.31
C GLU A 58 3.02 -6.77 -15.55
N LYS A 59 2.26 -6.74 -16.63
CA LYS A 59 2.66 -6.02 -17.85
C LYS A 59 2.81 -4.52 -17.61
N ILE A 60 1.92 -3.95 -16.81
CA ILE A 60 1.98 -2.53 -16.46
C ILE A 60 3.25 -2.24 -15.65
N LEU A 61 3.56 -3.07 -14.67
CA LEU A 61 4.77 -2.92 -13.86
C LEU A 61 6.03 -3.01 -14.74
N ILE A 62 6.09 -3.98 -15.65
CA ILE A 62 7.22 -4.14 -16.58
C ILE A 62 7.37 -2.89 -17.45
N SER A 63 6.28 -2.42 -18.04
CA SER A 63 6.29 -1.23 -18.88
C SER A 63 6.76 0.02 -18.12
N ALA A 64 6.27 0.19 -16.89
CA ALA A 64 6.62 1.33 -16.06
C ALA A 64 8.10 1.30 -15.63
N VAL A 65 8.64 0.12 -15.35
CA VAL A 65 10.07 -0.05 -15.04
C VAL A 65 10.93 0.39 -16.22
N LYS A 66 10.57 -0.04 -17.43
CA LYS A 66 11.29 0.35 -18.66
C LYS A 66 11.22 1.86 -18.88
N GLN A 67 10.03 2.43 -18.76
CA GLN A 67 9.79 3.86 -18.97
C GLN A 67 10.56 4.72 -17.98
N SER A 68 10.64 4.32 -16.73
CA SER A 68 11.28 5.08 -15.65
C SER A 68 12.74 4.74 -15.43
N HIS A 69 13.31 3.83 -16.23
CA HIS A 69 14.69 3.36 -16.12
C HIS A 69 15.05 2.77 -14.75
N LYS A 70 14.06 2.18 -14.06
CA LYS A 70 14.32 1.52 -12.78
C LYS A 70 15.13 0.23 -12.99
N ALA A 71 15.97 -0.09 -12.02
CA ALA A 71 16.79 -1.31 -12.06
C ALA A 71 15.98 -2.56 -11.72
N GLU A 72 14.98 -2.43 -10.88
CA GLU A 72 14.19 -3.55 -10.36
C GLU A 72 12.70 -3.30 -10.53
N LYS A 73 11.97 -4.38 -10.87
CA LYS A 73 10.52 -4.37 -10.93
C LYS A 73 9.95 -4.71 -9.56
N PRO A 74 8.87 -4.02 -9.11
CA PRO A 74 8.18 -4.46 -7.90
C PRO A 74 7.67 -5.90 -8.04
N VAL A 75 7.75 -6.66 -6.96
CA VAL A 75 7.17 -8.01 -6.91
C VAL A 75 5.66 -7.87 -6.77
N LEU A 76 4.91 -8.53 -7.65
CA LEU A 76 3.46 -8.60 -7.54
C LEU A 76 3.06 -9.92 -6.89
N ASN A 77 2.38 -9.84 -5.76
CA ASN A 77 1.83 -11.00 -5.07
C ASN A 77 0.40 -11.27 -5.55
N GLU A 78 -0.08 -12.49 -5.32
CA GLU A 78 -1.47 -12.83 -5.57
C GLU A 78 -2.39 -12.09 -4.60
N MET A 79 -3.65 -11.89 -5.01
CA MET A 79 -4.66 -11.31 -4.14
C MET A 79 -4.80 -12.17 -2.88
N THR A 80 -4.78 -11.51 -1.74
CA THR A 80 -4.77 -12.15 -0.43
C THR A 80 -5.91 -11.59 0.42
N SER A 81 -6.58 -12.44 1.19
CA SER A 81 -7.58 -11.96 2.12
C SER A 81 -6.91 -11.06 3.17
N PHE A 82 -7.64 -10.06 3.64
CA PHE A 82 -7.11 -9.11 4.63
C PHE A 82 -6.56 -9.85 5.87
N ILE A 83 -7.34 -10.79 6.39
CA ILE A 83 -6.95 -11.53 7.61
C ILE A 83 -5.69 -12.36 7.39
N ASP A 84 -5.59 -13.07 6.27
CA ASP A 84 -4.39 -13.86 5.97
C ASP A 84 -3.17 -12.96 5.80
N PHE A 85 -3.35 -11.81 5.18
CA PHE A 85 -2.26 -10.86 4.98
C PHE A 85 -1.68 -10.38 6.31
N ILE A 86 -2.53 -9.87 7.21
CA ILE A 86 -2.06 -9.31 8.48
C ILE A 86 -1.43 -10.35 9.40
N LYS A 87 -1.82 -11.62 9.27
CA LYS A 87 -1.27 -12.71 10.09
C LYS A 87 0.07 -13.23 9.58
N ASN A 88 0.30 -13.15 8.26
CA ASN A 88 1.45 -13.82 7.64
C ASN A 88 2.53 -12.86 7.13
N VAL A 89 2.24 -11.58 7.05
CA VAL A 89 3.21 -10.61 6.56
C VAL A 89 4.17 -10.20 7.67
N SER A 90 5.40 -9.88 7.27
CA SER A 90 6.44 -9.45 8.22
C SER A 90 7.14 -8.20 7.69
N ALA A 91 7.30 -7.22 8.56
CA ALA A 91 8.09 -6.02 8.31
C ALA A 91 8.41 -5.36 9.65
N GLU A 92 9.46 -4.57 9.67
CA GLU A 92 9.89 -3.88 10.90
C GLU A 92 8.89 -2.80 11.33
N GLN A 93 8.22 -2.15 10.37
CA GLN A 93 7.17 -1.18 10.67
C GLN A 93 5.97 -1.42 9.77
N ARG A 94 4.78 -1.40 10.39
CA ARG A 94 3.54 -1.79 9.72
C ARG A 94 2.45 -0.79 10.03
N PHE A 95 1.80 -0.26 9.00
CA PHE A 95 0.83 0.82 9.12
C PHE A 95 -0.46 0.52 8.38
N ILE A 96 -1.57 0.99 8.94
CA ILE A 96 -2.88 0.92 8.30
C ILE A 96 -3.48 2.34 8.18
N CYS A 97 -3.86 2.71 6.96
CA CYS A 97 -4.52 3.98 6.68
C CYS A 97 -6.04 3.78 6.74
N HIS A 98 -6.72 4.53 7.58
CA HIS A 98 -8.18 4.49 7.67
C HIS A 98 -8.71 5.86 8.09
N CYS A 99 -10.02 6.08 7.92
CA CYS A 99 -10.66 7.36 8.19
C CYS A 99 -11.46 7.40 9.49
N TYR A 100 -11.45 6.34 10.28
CA TYR A 100 -12.18 6.28 11.54
C TYR A 100 -11.48 7.10 12.62
N SER A 101 -12.28 7.69 13.53
CA SER A 101 -11.79 8.50 14.64
C SER A 101 -12.22 7.95 16.01
N GLU A 102 -12.73 6.72 16.08
CA GLU A 102 -13.12 6.08 17.32
C GLU A 102 -11.93 5.97 18.29
N PRO A 103 -12.08 6.39 19.57
CA PRO A 103 -10.97 6.36 20.53
C PRO A 103 -10.35 4.97 20.73
N GLU A 104 -11.14 3.90 20.59
CA GLU A 104 -10.67 2.51 20.73
C GLU A 104 -9.70 2.08 19.66
N LEU A 105 -9.65 2.80 18.53
CA LEU A 105 -8.71 2.52 17.44
C LEU A 105 -7.38 3.26 17.61
N GLY A 106 -7.23 4.00 18.73
CA GLY A 106 -6.04 4.77 19.03
C GLY A 106 -5.97 6.09 18.27
N GLU A 107 -5.02 6.92 18.64
CA GLU A 107 -4.75 8.15 17.92
C GLU A 107 -3.99 7.85 16.64
N LYS A 108 -4.35 8.57 15.57
CA LYS A 108 -3.63 8.49 14.30
C LYS A 108 -2.57 9.56 14.25
N GLN A 109 -1.35 9.15 13.93
CA GLN A 109 -0.27 10.06 13.61
C GLN A 109 -0.13 10.15 12.10
N LEU A 110 0.48 11.23 11.60
CA LEU A 110 0.78 11.33 10.18
C LEU A 110 1.83 10.27 9.82
N LEU A 111 1.61 9.59 8.69
CA LEU A 111 2.55 8.55 8.22
C LEU A 111 3.98 9.10 8.13
N ARG A 112 4.16 10.31 7.59
CA ARG A 112 5.49 10.92 7.45
C ARG A 112 6.21 11.08 8.79
N ASP A 113 5.48 11.25 9.90
CA ASP A 113 6.07 11.51 11.21
C ASP A 113 6.48 10.24 11.95
N VAL A 114 5.99 9.08 11.51
CA VAL A 114 6.24 7.80 12.19
C VAL A 114 7.14 6.86 11.38
N LEU A 115 7.43 7.19 10.14
CA LEU A 115 8.33 6.38 9.32
C LEU A 115 9.76 6.48 9.82
N ASN A 116 10.38 5.34 10.05
CA ASN A 116 11.78 5.24 10.48
C ASN A 116 12.66 4.86 9.30
N LYS A 117 13.75 5.58 9.14
CA LYS A 117 14.66 5.44 8.02
C LYS A 117 15.34 4.06 8.01
N GLY A 118 15.41 3.44 6.84
CA GLY A 118 16.10 2.18 6.64
C GLY A 118 15.35 0.93 7.08
N LYS A 119 14.15 1.06 7.61
CA LYS A 119 13.36 -0.10 8.10
C LYS A 119 12.38 -0.58 7.05
N SER A 120 12.27 -1.91 6.93
CA SER A 120 11.26 -2.52 6.06
C SER A 120 9.87 -2.06 6.49
N THR A 121 9.04 -1.70 5.51
CA THR A 121 7.78 -1.00 5.78
C THR A 121 6.64 -1.59 4.98
N ILE A 122 5.49 -1.75 5.64
CA ILE A 122 4.22 -2.08 5.00
C ILE A 122 3.22 -0.98 5.31
N VAL A 123 2.52 -0.51 4.27
CA VAL A 123 1.36 0.36 4.45
C VAL A 123 0.17 -0.29 3.75
N MET A 124 -0.96 -0.40 4.46
CA MET A 124 -2.21 -0.91 3.92
C MET A 124 -3.18 0.22 3.64
N VAL A 125 -3.83 0.15 2.49
CA VAL A 125 -4.86 1.10 2.05
C VAL A 125 -6.13 0.32 1.67
N GLY A 126 -7.26 0.75 2.19
CA GLY A 126 -8.54 0.06 2.01
C GLY A 126 -9.26 0.42 0.71
N PRO A 127 -10.39 -0.26 0.47
CA PRO A 127 -11.24 0.03 -0.69
C PRO A 127 -11.96 1.38 -0.53
N GLU A 128 -12.78 1.73 -1.51
CA GLU A 128 -13.55 2.97 -1.49
C GLU A 128 -14.43 3.11 -0.24
N GLY A 129 -14.95 1.99 0.27
CA GLY A 129 -15.72 1.96 1.52
C GLY A 129 -14.90 1.89 2.79
N ASP A 130 -13.57 2.02 2.69
CA ASP A 130 -12.64 1.90 3.81
C ASP A 130 -12.51 0.45 4.30
N PHE A 131 -11.61 0.21 5.25
CA PHE A 131 -11.60 -1.01 6.04
C PHE A 131 -12.79 -1.00 6.98
N SER A 132 -13.26 -2.17 7.41
CA SER A 132 -14.22 -2.22 8.51
C SER A 132 -13.52 -1.93 9.83
N ILE A 133 -14.30 -1.53 10.84
CA ILE A 133 -13.76 -1.29 12.19
C ILE A 133 -13.12 -2.58 12.73
N ASP A 134 -13.74 -3.73 12.48
CA ASP A 134 -13.20 -5.03 12.90
C ASP A 134 -11.87 -5.34 12.23
N GLU A 135 -11.72 -4.97 10.96
CA GLU A 135 -10.45 -5.13 10.26
C GLU A 135 -9.36 -4.25 10.86
N VAL A 136 -9.68 -3.00 11.18
CA VAL A 136 -8.72 -2.10 11.82
C VAL A 136 -8.29 -2.67 13.17
N LYS A 137 -9.23 -3.11 13.99
CA LYS A 137 -8.93 -3.73 15.29
C LYS A 137 -8.02 -4.95 15.14
N ALA A 138 -8.32 -5.83 14.18
CA ALA A 138 -7.51 -7.01 13.92
C ALA A 138 -6.08 -6.63 13.51
N ALA A 139 -5.93 -5.61 12.66
CA ALA A 139 -4.62 -5.12 12.26
C ALA A 139 -3.82 -4.57 13.44
N LEU A 140 -4.47 -3.81 14.32
CA LEU A 140 -3.82 -3.29 15.53
C LEU A 140 -3.35 -4.42 16.44
N ASP A 141 -4.14 -5.48 16.57
CA ASP A 141 -3.76 -6.68 17.34
C ASP A 141 -2.56 -7.40 16.74
N CYS A 142 -2.36 -7.27 15.43
CA CYS A 142 -1.22 -7.85 14.72
C CYS A 142 -0.01 -6.90 14.66
N GLY A 143 -0.03 -5.79 15.38
CA GLY A 143 1.10 -4.87 15.47
C GLY A 143 1.13 -3.78 14.41
N PHE A 144 0.07 -3.59 13.64
CA PHE A 144 -0.08 -2.45 12.75
C PHE A 144 -0.43 -1.21 13.55
N LYS A 145 0.02 -0.06 13.10
CA LYS A 145 -0.31 1.24 13.71
C LYS A 145 -1.21 2.04 12.79
N SER A 146 -2.21 2.69 13.38
CA SER A 146 -3.11 3.58 12.64
C SER A 146 -2.38 4.85 12.23
N VAL A 147 -2.47 5.23 10.95
CA VAL A 147 -1.86 6.45 10.43
C VAL A 147 -2.84 7.21 9.56
N SER A 148 -2.56 8.51 9.42
CA SER A 148 -3.26 9.42 8.53
C SER A 148 -2.31 9.93 7.46
N LEU A 149 -2.85 10.22 6.28
CA LEU A 149 -2.10 10.86 5.20
C LEU A 149 -2.34 12.37 5.14
N GLY A 150 -3.13 12.90 6.06
CA GLY A 150 -3.53 14.28 6.12
C GLY A 150 -5.03 14.42 6.36
N GLU A 151 -5.53 15.65 6.29
CA GLU A 151 -6.95 15.93 6.57
C GLU A 151 -7.85 15.72 5.35
N SER A 152 -7.30 15.76 4.15
CA SER A 152 -8.07 15.59 2.92
C SER A 152 -8.54 14.16 2.75
N ARG A 153 -9.76 13.99 2.25
CA ARG A 153 -10.28 12.68 1.91
C ARG A 153 -9.74 12.25 0.55
N LEU A 154 -8.84 11.28 0.55
CA LEU A 154 -8.21 10.79 -0.67
C LEU A 154 -8.94 9.56 -1.20
N ARG A 155 -9.01 9.43 -2.53
CA ARG A 155 -9.43 8.18 -3.16
C ARG A 155 -8.40 7.09 -2.89
N THR A 156 -8.82 5.83 -2.99
CA THR A 156 -7.94 4.67 -2.74
C THR A 156 -6.62 4.75 -3.51
N GLU A 157 -6.69 4.99 -4.82
CA GLU A 157 -5.49 5.05 -5.65
C GLU A 157 -4.57 6.23 -5.28
N THR A 158 -5.15 7.35 -4.88
CA THR A 158 -4.38 8.52 -4.42
C THR A 158 -3.73 8.23 -3.08
N ALA A 159 -4.46 7.66 -2.14
CA ALA A 159 -3.93 7.28 -0.83
C ALA A 159 -2.77 6.28 -0.98
N ALA A 160 -2.94 5.30 -1.87
CA ALA A 160 -1.90 4.31 -2.15
C ALA A 160 -0.66 4.96 -2.75
N LEU A 161 -0.83 5.87 -3.71
CA LEU A 161 0.29 6.56 -4.33
C LEU A 161 1.04 7.47 -3.35
N VAL A 162 0.30 8.22 -2.53
CA VAL A 162 0.89 9.07 -1.48
C VAL A 162 1.66 8.20 -0.49
N SER A 163 1.12 7.05 -0.10
CA SER A 163 1.80 6.12 0.80
C SER A 163 3.13 5.63 0.22
N VAL A 164 3.15 5.26 -1.05
CA VAL A 164 4.39 4.84 -1.73
C VAL A 164 5.40 5.99 -1.75
N HIS A 165 4.96 7.19 -2.08
CA HIS A 165 5.86 8.34 -2.13
C HIS A 165 6.46 8.65 -0.74
N LEU A 166 5.64 8.63 0.30
CA LEU A 166 6.14 8.88 1.66
C LEU A 166 7.10 7.80 2.11
N MET A 167 6.80 6.52 1.86
CA MET A 167 7.73 5.43 2.17
C MET A 167 9.05 5.61 1.43
N ASN A 168 9.00 5.93 0.15
CA ASN A 168 10.20 6.12 -0.67
C ASN A 168 11.05 7.28 -0.15
N LEU A 169 10.40 8.37 0.25
CA LEU A 169 11.07 9.61 0.65
C LEU A 169 11.62 9.54 2.09
N PHE A 170 10.91 8.89 3.01
CA PHE A 170 11.21 8.93 4.45
C PHE A 170 11.83 7.63 5.01
N THR A 171 12.04 6.64 4.21
CA THR A 171 12.72 5.40 4.62
C THR A 171 13.96 5.16 3.78
#